data_e99aa363a0740488b63a256ff525f24d
#
_entry.id   e99aa363a0740488b63a256ff525f24d
#
_cell.length_a   1.000
_cell.length_b   1.000
_cell.length_c   1.000
_cell.angle_alpha   90.00
_cell.angle_beta   90.00
_cell.angle_gamma   90.00
#
_symmetry.space_group_name_H-M   'P 1'
#
loop_
_entity.id
_entity.type
_entity.pdbx_description
1 polymer ?
#
loop_
_entity_poly.entity_id
_entity_poly.type
_entity_poly.pdbx_seq_one_letter_code
_entity_poly.pdbx_strand_id
1 'polypeptide(L)'
;MSKTYKIVSALVIIAVLVVGSYLFYQRHRAQKAGLLSEKIVHQGDAWNADFTARIGAPEPQVFDTIKDVERAKSDQVKSVRIISQTDTEKTVEMQIAGPAGQTITTRLAFQYFPSEHRIVYHTVESGPFATNAVYDLDDEGATTLMKFHETTKVSQQLPVPDGVVKQVIRGIFLAQLEGLQKALNLSAADNDTDGDEP
;
A
#
# COMPACT_ATOMS: atom_id res chain seq x y z
N MET A 1 28.81 11.63 38.50
CA MET A 1 28.27 11.25 37.17
C MET A 1 28.64 12.35 36.20
N SER A 2 29.39 12.05 35.14
CA SER A 2 29.92 13.04 34.19
C SER A 2 28.81 13.69 33.36
N LYS A 3 28.98 14.98 33.00
CA LYS A 3 28.03 15.71 32.12
C LYS A 3 27.77 14.96 30.80
N THR A 4 28.78 14.26 30.30
CA THR A 4 28.71 13.43 29.07
C THR A 4 27.69 12.29 29.18
N TYR A 5 27.61 11.61 30.32
CA TYR A 5 26.66 10.51 30.54
C TYR A 5 25.20 11.01 30.50
N LYS A 6 24.93 12.19 31.06
CA LYS A 6 23.58 12.80 31.03
C LYS A 6 23.15 13.18 29.61
N ILE A 7 24.09 13.69 28.78
CA ILE A 7 23.80 14.06 27.39
C ILE A 7 23.52 12.82 26.55
N VAL A 8 24.32 11.75 26.69
CA VAL A 8 24.11 10.47 25.95
C VAL A 8 22.77 9.86 26.33
N SER A 9 22.44 9.83 27.63
CA SER A 9 21.14 9.30 28.09
C SER A 9 19.96 10.08 27.54
N ALA A 10 20.06 11.43 27.49
CA ALA A 10 19.02 12.28 26.94
C ALA A 10 18.81 12.02 25.43
N LEU A 11 19.90 11.89 24.65
CA LEU A 11 19.84 11.58 23.22
C LEU A 11 19.21 10.21 22.94
N VAL A 12 19.53 9.20 23.74
CA VAL A 12 18.93 7.86 23.62
C VAL A 12 17.43 7.90 23.91
N ILE A 13 17.01 8.64 24.96
CA ILE A 13 15.59 8.78 25.29
C ILE A 13 14.83 9.50 24.15
N ILE A 14 15.39 10.57 23.60
CA ILE A 14 14.78 11.28 22.47
C ILE A 14 14.67 10.38 21.25
N ALA A 15 15.71 9.61 20.92
CA ALA A 15 15.68 8.67 19.80
C ALA A 15 14.58 7.60 20.00
N VAL A 16 14.46 7.04 21.21
CA VAL A 16 13.41 6.06 21.54
C VAL A 16 12.02 6.66 21.43
N LEU A 17 11.82 7.91 21.89
CA LEU A 17 10.53 8.60 21.78
C LEU A 17 10.17 8.90 20.32
N VAL A 18 11.13 9.33 19.51
CA VAL A 18 10.89 9.61 18.07
C VAL A 18 10.53 8.31 17.33
N VAL A 19 11.30 7.23 17.55
CA VAL A 19 11.01 5.92 16.95
C VAL A 19 9.66 5.37 17.45
N GLY A 20 9.38 5.47 18.75
CA GLY A 20 8.13 5.04 19.35
C GLY A 20 6.93 5.82 18.78
N SER A 21 7.03 7.13 18.66
CA SER A 21 6.00 7.98 18.07
C SER A 21 5.76 7.66 16.60
N TYR A 22 6.84 7.42 15.84
CA TYR A 22 6.74 7.01 14.44
C TYR A 22 6.05 5.66 14.28
N LEU A 23 6.43 4.66 15.08
CA LEU A 23 5.80 3.32 15.04
C LEU A 23 4.32 3.40 15.46
N PHE A 24 4.00 4.19 16.49
CA PHE A 24 2.63 4.42 16.91
C PHE A 24 1.80 5.09 15.81
N TYR A 25 2.34 6.13 15.17
CA TYR A 25 1.69 6.80 14.03
C TYR A 25 1.43 5.83 12.87
N GLN A 26 2.42 5.01 12.50
CA GLN A 26 2.30 4.02 11.44
C GLN A 26 1.24 2.95 11.77
N ARG A 27 1.19 2.50 13.03
CA ARG A 27 0.19 1.54 13.48
C ARG A 27 -1.23 2.13 13.44
N HIS A 28 -1.38 3.36 13.92
CA HIS A 28 -2.67 4.05 13.90
C HIS A 28 -3.15 4.32 12.47
N ARG A 29 -2.23 4.73 11.58
CA ARG A 29 -2.50 4.89 10.15
C ARG A 29 -3.00 3.59 9.52
N ALA A 30 -2.35 2.47 9.80
CA ALA A 30 -2.73 1.16 9.29
C ALA A 30 -4.12 0.73 9.77
N GLN A 31 -4.45 0.93 11.06
CA GLN A 31 -5.77 0.64 11.60
C GLN A 31 -6.86 1.49 10.96
N LYS A 32 -6.64 2.81 10.82
CA LYS A 32 -7.57 3.71 10.12
C LYS A 32 -7.79 3.32 8.66
N ALA A 33 -6.76 2.77 8.01
CA ALA A 33 -6.85 2.27 6.63
C ALA A 33 -7.51 0.88 6.54
N GLY A 34 -8.00 0.31 7.64
CA GLY A 34 -8.66 -0.99 7.65
C GLY A 34 -7.71 -2.18 7.46
N LEU A 35 -6.40 -2.01 7.64
CA LEU A 35 -5.42 -3.09 7.54
C LEU A 35 -5.60 -4.07 8.71
N LEU A 36 -5.88 -5.34 8.39
CA LEU A 36 -6.08 -6.43 9.35
C LEU A 36 -4.81 -7.23 9.58
N SER A 37 -4.08 -7.56 8.52
CA SER A 37 -2.84 -8.31 8.60
C SER A 37 -1.84 -7.92 7.52
N GLU A 38 -0.56 -8.13 7.81
CA GLU A 38 0.53 -7.95 6.86
C GLU A 38 1.63 -9.00 7.08
N LYS A 39 2.23 -9.46 5.97
CA LYS A 39 3.40 -10.33 5.98
C LYS A 39 4.29 -9.94 4.81
N ILE A 40 5.53 -9.54 5.08
CA ILE A 40 6.50 -9.16 4.04
C ILE A 40 7.77 -9.99 4.26
N VAL A 41 8.14 -10.77 3.25
CA VAL A 41 9.26 -11.70 3.28
C VAL A 41 10.19 -11.45 2.12
N HIS A 42 11.50 -11.35 2.38
CA HIS A 42 12.53 -11.33 1.37
C HIS A 42 12.98 -12.76 1.09
N GLN A 43 12.90 -13.20 -0.15
CA GLN A 43 13.28 -14.55 -0.57
C GLN A 43 14.05 -14.50 -1.91
N GLY A 44 15.33 -14.77 -1.87
CA GLY A 44 16.20 -14.69 -3.05
C GLY A 44 16.35 -13.24 -3.55
N ASP A 45 15.89 -12.98 -4.78
CA ASP A 45 15.88 -11.65 -5.43
C ASP A 45 14.51 -10.96 -5.35
N ALA A 46 13.55 -11.58 -4.67
CA ALA A 46 12.16 -11.13 -4.64
C ALA A 46 11.69 -10.80 -3.23
N TRP A 47 10.81 -9.80 -3.14
CA TRP A 47 10.01 -9.46 -1.99
C TRP A 47 8.59 -9.95 -2.21
N ASN A 48 8.09 -10.78 -1.31
CA ASN A 48 6.70 -11.24 -1.31
C ASN A 48 5.98 -10.53 -0.17
N ALA A 49 4.87 -9.89 -0.49
CA ALA A 49 4.05 -9.16 0.47
C ALA A 49 2.61 -9.64 0.38
N ASP A 50 2.06 -10.03 1.54
CA ASP A 50 0.66 -10.38 1.72
C ASP A 50 0.02 -9.36 2.65
N PHE A 51 -1.08 -8.77 2.23
CA PHE A 51 -1.86 -7.85 3.03
C PHE A 51 -3.32 -8.28 3.02
N THR A 52 -3.99 -8.10 4.15
CA THR A 52 -5.44 -8.26 4.26
C THR A 52 -6.01 -6.97 4.83
N ALA A 53 -7.02 -6.41 4.18
CA ALA A 53 -7.69 -5.20 4.63
C ALA A 53 -9.21 -5.34 4.51
N ARG A 54 -9.96 -4.69 5.40
CA ARG A 54 -11.42 -4.54 5.29
C ARG A 54 -11.76 -3.15 4.80
N ILE A 55 -12.56 -3.10 3.75
CA ILE A 55 -13.01 -1.85 3.11
C ILE A 55 -14.49 -1.68 3.43
N GLY A 56 -14.89 -0.52 3.96
CA GLY A 56 -16.26 -0.19 4.35
C GLY A 56 -17.19 0.13 3.17
N ALA A 57 -17.13 -0.67 2.10
CA ALA A 57 -17.97 -0.55 0.93
C ALA A 57 -18.25 -1.94 0.32
N PRO A 58 -19.40 -2.14 -0.37
CA PRO A 58 -19.72 -3.36 -1.09
C PRO A 58 -18.68 -3.69 -2.18
N GLU A 59 -18.44 -4.99 -2.39
CA GLU A 59 -17.42 -5.49 -3.32
C GLU A 59 -17.50 -4.89 -4.73
N PRO A 60 -18.64 -4.81 -5.41
CA PRO A 60 -18.70 -4.23 -6.75
C PRO A 60 -18.21 -2.78 -6.80
N GLN A 61 -18.49 -2.00 -5.74
CA GLN A 61 -18.05 -0.62 -5.64
C GLN A 61 -16.53 -0.53 -5.42
N VAL A 62 -15.96 -1.43 -4.61
CA VAL A 62 -14.52 -1.54 -4.39
C VAL A 62 -13.81 -1.94 -5.69
N PHE A 63 -14.33 -2.96 -6.37
CA PHE A 63 -13.80 -3.45 -7.65
C PHE A 63 -13.76 -2.33 -8.71
N ASP A 64 -14.89 -1.65 -8.92
CA ASP A 64 -14.98 -0.56 -9.89
C ASP A 64 -14.07 0.62 -9.54
N THR A 65 -13.91 0.89 -8.24
CA THR A 65 -13.01 1.97 -7.79
C THR A 65 -11.55 1.61 -8.04
N ILE A 66 -11.11 0.36 -7.79
CA ILE A 66 -9.74 -0.08 -8.12
C ILE A 66 -9.52 -0.08 -9.63
N LYS A 67 -10.54 -0.46 -10.43
CA LYS A 67 -10.50 -0.40 -11.90
C LYS A 67 -10.33 1.03 -12.42
N ASP A 68 -10.83 2.02 -11.70
CA ASP A 68 -10.61 3.45 -11.98
C ASP A 68 -9.31 3.95 -11.32
N VAL A 69 -8.19 3.58 -11.92
CA VAL A 69 -6.83 3.86 -11.40
C VAL A 69 -6.58 5.36 -11.20
N GLU A 70 -7.22 6.23 -11.98
CA GLU A 70 -7.07 7.69 -11.85
C GLU A 70 -7.77 8.20 -10.59
N ARG A 71 -8.93 7.64 -10.27
CA ARG A 71 -9.72 7.98 -9.09
C ARG A 71 -9.11 7.42 -7.81
N ALA A 72 -8.64 6.16 -7.84
CA ALA A 72 -8.08 5.45 -6.70
C ALA A 72 -6.61 5.78 -6.40
N LYS A 73 -5.98 6.67 -7.19
CA LYS A 73 -4.57 7.00 -7.02
C LYS A 73 -4.26 7.57 -5.63
N SER A 74 -3.16 7.13 -5.06
CA SER A 74 -2.62 7.71 -3.82
C SER A 74 -2.00 9.09 -4.06
N ASP A 75 -1.81 9.86 -3.00
CA ASP A 75 -1.15 11.18 -3.07
C ASP A 75 0.32 11.10 -3.51
N GLN A 76 0.93 9.90 -3.51
CA GLN A 76 2.28 9.67 -4.05
C GLN A 76 2.29 9.59 -5.60
N VAL A 77 1.14 9.31 -6.23
CA VAL A 77 1.02 9.24 -7.68
C VAL A 77 0.76 10.63 -8.25
N LYS A 78 1.76 11.19 -8.91
CA LYS A 78 1.70 12.54 -9.51
C LYS A 78 0.77 12.58 -10.72
N SER A 79 0.87 11.58 -11.59
CA SER A 79 0.03 11.45 -12.78
C SER A 79 -0.20 10.01 -13.17
N VAL A 80 -1.34 9.77 -13.81
CA VAL A 80 -1.70 8.52 -14.48
C VAL A 80 -2.06 8.85 -15.92
N ARG A 81 -1.51 8.09 -16.86
CA ARG A 81 -1.84 8.20 -18.29
C ARG A 81 -2.28 6.84 -18.81
N ILE A 82 -3.49 6.71 -19.29
CA ILE A 82 -3.99 5.50 -19.92
C ILE A 82 -3.31 5.36 -21.29
N ILE A 83 -2.65 4.23 -21.53
CA ILE A 83 -1.99 3.88 -22.79
C ILE A 83 -2.95 3.09 -23.67
N SER A 84 -3.63 2.09 -23.07
CA SER A 84 -4.65 1.29 -23.74
C SER A 84 -5.69 0.84 -22.72
N GLN A 85 -6.91 0.60 -23.18
CA GLN A 85 -8.00 0.14 -22.35
C GLN A 85 -9.01 -0.66 -23.16
N THR A 86 -9.45 -1.79 -22.59
CA THR A 86 -10.61 -2.59 -22.98
C THR A 86 -11.49 -2.80 -21.76
N ASP A 87 -12.55 -3.59 -21.87
CA ASP A 87 -13.41 -3.94 -20.72
C ASP A 87 -12.69 -4.74 -19.66
N THR A 88 -11.73 -5.59 -20.06
CA THR A 88 -11.01 -6.55 -19.19
C THR A 88 -9.54 -6.25 -19.02
N GLU A 89 -8.99 -5.28 -19.71
CA GLU A 89 -7.57 -4.94 -19.65
C GLU A 89 -7.34 -3.43 -19.68
N LYS A 90 -6.31 -2.97 -18.97
CA LYS A 90 -5.88 -1.57 -19.00
C LYS A 90 -4.37 -1.50 -18.84
N THR A 91 -3.70 -0.75 -19.71
CA THR A 91 -2.29 -0.39 -19.53
C THR A 91 -2.19 1.08 -19.19
N VAL A 92 -1.47 1.38 -18.11
CA VAL A 92 -1.26 2.76 -17.66
C VAL A 92 0.22 3.05 -17.48
N GLU A 93 0.59 4.31 -17.70
CA GLU A 93 1.87 4.87 -17.29
C GLU A 93 1.65 5.77 -16.08
N MET A 94 2.36 5.49 -15.01
CA MET A 94 2.28 6.24 -13.76
C MET A 94 3.58 6.98 -13.49
N GLN A 95 3.47 8.21 -13.01
CA GLN A 95 4.57 8.96 -12.43
C GLN A 95 4.40 8.99 -10.90
N ILE A 96 5.35 8.44 -10.19
CA ILE A 96 5.31 8.29 -8.74
C ILE A 96 6.41 9.15 -8.12
N ALA A 97 6.11 9.80 -7.00
CA ALA A 97 7.12 10.51 -6.22
C ALA A 97 8.12 9.52 -5.62
N GLY A 98 9.36 9.62 -6.06
CA GLY A 98 10.47 8.82 -5.53
C GLY A 98 11.23 9.52 -4.41
N PRO A 99 12.23 8.84 -3.82
CA PRO A 99 13.12 9.42 -2.82
C PRO A 99 13.83 10.68 -3.34
N ALA A 100 14.16 11.60 -2.44
CA ALA A 100 14.87 12.84 -2.75
C ALA A 100 14.23 13.73 -3.85
N GLY A 101 12.89 13.64 -4.01
CA GLY A 101 12.15 14.45 -4.99
C GLY A 101 12.22 13.96 -6.43
N GLN A 102 12.83 12.81 -6.68
CA GLN A 102 12.85 12.18 -7.99
C GLN A 102 11.43 11.79 -8.44
N THR A 103 11.25 11.61 -9.74
CA THR A 103 10.03 11.03 -10.30
C THR A 103 10.38 9.70 -10.94
N ILE A 104 9.70 8.65 -10.51
CA ILE A 104 9.81 7.30 -11.06
C ILE A 104 8.65 7.13 -12.02
N THR A 105 8.95 6.78 -13.28
CA THR A 105 7.93 6.41 -14.26
C THR A 105 7.87 4.88 -14.35
N THR A 106 6.68 4.32 -14.25
CA THR A 106 6.42 2.89 -14.40
C THR A 106 5.22 2.65 -15.28
N ARG A 107 5.21 1.54 -16.01
CA ARG A 107 4.04 1.08 -16.77
C ARG A 107 3.51 -0.20 -16.17
N LEU A 108 2.20 -0.21 -15.92
CA LEU A 108 1.47 -1.34 -15.34
C LEU A 108 0.40 -1.80 -16.32
N ALA A 109 0.32 -3.11 -16.52
CA ALA A 109 -0.79 -3.74 -17.23
C ALA A 109 -1.70 -4.41 -16.21
N PHE A 110 -2.97 -4.05 -16.25
CA PHE A 110 -4.04 -4.59 -15.41
C PHE A 110 -4.89 -5.55 -16.22
N GLN A 111 -5.32 -6.65 -15.57
CA GLN A 111 -6.32 -7.58 -16.05
C GLN A 111 -7.43 -7.69 -15.01
N TYR A 112 -8.67 -7.60 -15.47
CA TYR A 112 -9.86 -7.58 -14.62
C TYR A 112 -10.67 -8.86 -14.85
N PHE A 113 -11.00 -9.56 -13.78
CA PHE A 113 -11.79 -10.78 -13.75
C PHE A 113 -13.04 -10.56 -12.87
N PRO A 114 -14.09 -9.88 -13.38
CA PRO A 114 -15.24 -9.50 -12.55
C PRO A 114 -15.96 -10.70 -11.93
N SER A 115 -16.11 -11.80 -12.67
CA SER A 115 -16.75 -13.03 -12.19
C SER A 115 -15.96 -13.78 -11.10
N GLU A 116 -14.67 -13.47 -10.97
CA GLU A 116 -13.79 -14.04 -9.94
C GLU A 116 -13.51 -13.03 -8.83
N HIS A 117 -14.06 -11.81 -8.91
CA HIS A 117 -13.78 -10.70 -7.99
C HIS A 117 -12.27 -10.43 -7.83
N ARG A 118 -11.54 -10.53 -8.95
CA ARG A 118 -10.07 -10.51 -8.99
C ARG A 118 -9.54 -9.45 -9.94
N ILE A 119 -8.47 -8.78 -9.51
CA ILE A 119 -7.70 -7.85 -10.35
C ILE A 119 -6.23 -8.26 -10.25
N VAL A 120 -5.58 -8.41 -11.40
CA VAL A 120 -4.16 -8.72 -11.51
C VAL A 120 -3.45 -7.56 -12.18
N TYR A 121 -2.27 -7.19 -11.72
CA TYR A 121 -1.42 -6.28 -12.48
C TYR A 121 0.04 -6.69 -12.44
N HIS A 122 0.77 -6.27 -13.47
CA HIS A 122 2.20 -6.46 -13.54
C HIS A 122 2.90 -5.28 -14.22
N THR A 123 4.19 -5.12 -13.94
CA THR A 123 5.05 -4.15 -14.61
C THR A 123 5.34 -4.62 -16.03
N VAL A 124 5.06 -3.77 -17.03
CA VAL A 124 5.24 -4.11 -18.47
C VAL A 124 6.68 -3.97 -18.92
N GLU A 125 7.41 -3.00 -18.37
CA GLU A 125 8.80 -2.72 -18.76
C GLU A 125 9.77 -3.11 -17.64
N SER A 126 10.93 -3.64 -18.04
CA SER A 126 12.04 -3.94 -17.12
C SER A 126 12.65 -2.64 -16.60
N GLY A 127 12.12 -2.18 -15.49
CA GLY A 127 12.70 -1.11 -14.67
C GLY A 127 13.54 -1.68 -13.53
N PRO A 128 13.92 -0.84 -12.57
CA PRO A 128 14.61 -1.30 -11.35
C PRO A 128 13.73 -2.21 -10.49
N PHE A 129 12.41 -2.20 -10.71
CA PHE A 129 11.43 -3.01 -10.00
C PHE A 129 10.50 -3.71 -11.01
N ALA A 130 10.40 -5.02 -10.90
CA ALA A 130 9.43 -5.82 -11.64
C ALA A 130 8.41 -6.37 -10.64
N THR A 131 7.18 -5.89 -10.71
CA THR A 131 6.10 -6.21 -9.77
C THR A 131 5.03 -7.04 -10.46
N ASN A 132 4.55 -8.09 -9.79
CA ASN A 132 3.31 -8.79 -10.10
C ASN A 132 2.44 -8.73 -8.85
N ALA A 133 1.17 -8.39 -9.00
CA ALA A 133 0.27 -8.30 -7.87
C ALA A 133 -1.15 -8.75 -8.21
N VAL A 134 -1.86 -9.21 -7.18
CA VAL A 134 -3.22 -9.72 -7.26
C VAL A 134 -4.03 -9.10 -6.12
N TYR A 135 -5.21 -8.59 -6.45
CA TYR A 135 -6.29 -8.30 -5.52
C TYR A 135 -7.34 -9.41 -5.65
N ASP A 136 -7.65 -10.07 -4.55
CA ASP A 136 -8.83 -10.92 -4.40
C ASP A 136 -9.80 -10.22 -3.44
N LEU A 137 -11.06 -10.04 -3.87
CA LEU A 137 -12.08 -9.31 -3.15
C LEU A 137 -13.18 -10.26 -2.72
N ASP A 138 -13.33 -10.47 -1.41
CA ASP A 138 -14.42 -11.30 -0.86
C ASP A 138 -15.57 -10.36 -0.44
N ASP A 139 -16.78 -10.64 -0.92
CA ASP A 139 -17.98 -9.90 -0.54
C ASP A 139 -18.41 -10.27 0.88
N GLU A 140 -18.48 -9.29 1.78
CA GLU A 140 -19.01 -9.41 3.14
C GLU A 140 -20.31 -8.59 3.30
N GLY A 141 -21.03 -8.33 2.20
CA GLY A 141 -22.25 -7.54 2.17
C GLY A 141 -22.00 -6.04 2.14
N ALA A 142 -22.06 -5.35 3.27
CA ALA A 142 -21.79 -3.91 3.34
C ALA A 142 -20.30 -3.58 3.29
N THR A 143 -19.43 -4.56 3.46
CA THR A 143 -17.98 -4.43 3.48
C THR A 143 -17.33 -5.42 2.51
N THR A 144 -16.05 -5.19 2.18
CA THR A 144 -15.25 -6.07 1.33
C THR A 144 -14.00 -6.48 2.08
N LEU A 145 -13.72 -7.78 2.15
CA LEU A 145 -12.41 -8.27 2.58
C LEU A 145 -11.48 -8.33 1.38
N MET A 146 -10.51 -7.44 1.34
CA MET A 146 -9.50 -7.38 0.29
C MET A 146 -8.25 -8.14 0.73
N LYS A 147 -7.85 -9.14 -0.06
CA LYS A 147 -6.57 -9.82 0.04
C LYS A 147 -5.69 -9.33 -1.10
N PHE A 148 -4.51 -8.84 -0.76
CA PHE A 148 -3.55 -8.34 -1.73
C PHE A 148 -2.26 -9.12 -1.59
N HIS A 149 -1.83 -9.70 -2.70
CA HIS A 149 -0.54 -10.39 -2.82
C HIS A 149 0.33 -9.68 -3.84
N GLU A 150 1.56 -9.38 -3.48
CA GLU A 150 2.54 -8.74 -4.36
C GLU A 150 3.86 -9.49 -4.32
N THR A 151 4.44 -9.73 -5.50
CA THR A 151 5.84 -10.14 -5.66
C THR A 151 6.59 -9.07 -6.43
N THR A 152 7.56 -8.44 -5.77
CA THR A 152 8.43 -7.43 -6.38
C THR A 152 9.87 -7.94 -6.47
N LYS A 153 10.40 -8.03 -7.68
CA LYS A 153 11.81 -8.29 -7.94
C LYS A 153 12.57 -6.98 -8.09
N VAL A 154 13.74 -6.93 -7.50
CA VAL A 154 14.64 -5.77 -7.57
C VAL A 154 15.81 -6.13 -8.45
N SER A 155 15.92 -5.50 -9.63
CA SER A 155 16.94 -5.81 -10.64
C SER A 155 18.37 -5.37 -10.26
N GLN A 156 18.50 -4.51 -9.24
CA GLN A 156 19.75 -4.06 -8.70
C GLN A 156 19.80 -4.30 -7.19
N GLN A 157 20.95 -4.76 -6.70
CA GLN A 157 21.14 -4.81 -5.25
C GLN A 157 21.08 -3.38 -4.70
N LEU A 158 19.98 -3.07 -4.06
CA LEU A 158 19.84 -1.80 -3.35
C LEU A 158 20.71 -1.89 -2.09
N PRO A 159 21.65 -0.96 -1.87
CA PRO A 159 22.49 -0.95 -0.68
C PRO A 159 21.71 -0.42 0.53
N VAL A 160 20.50 -0.94 0.73
CA VAL A 160 19.60 -0.53 1.83
C VAL A 160 19.23 -1.76 2.67
N PRO A 161 19.14 -1.60 4.00
CA PRO A 161 18.71 -2.69 4.87
C PRO A 161 17.31 -3.20 4.54
N ASP A 162 17.09 -4.51 4.67
CA ASP A 162 15.79 -5.17 4.46
C ASP A 162 14.63 -4.49 5.19
N GLY A 163 14.89 -4.01 6.42
CA GLY A 163 13.89 -3.29 7.20
C GLY A 163 13.39 -2.01 6.53
N VAL A 164 14.26 -1.33 5.77
CA VAL A 164 13.87 -0.12 5.01
C VAL A 164 13.01 -0.50 3.82
N VAL A 165 13.37 -1.56 3.08
CA VAL A 165 12.58 -2.04 1.94
C VAL A 165 11.20 -2.48 2.39
N LYS A 166 11.08 -3.22 3.50
CA LYS A 166 9.79 -3.60 4.10
C LYS A 166 8.92 -2.38 4.40
N GLN A 167 9.50 -1.33 4.99
CA GLN A 167 8.77 -0.10 5.30
C GLN A 167 8.28 0.61 4.03
N VAL A 168 9.07 0.60 2.95
CA VAL A 168 8.68 1.17 1.66
C VAL A 168 7.50 0.40 1.06
N ILE A 169 7.58 -0.94 0.97
CA ILE A 169 6.49 -1.80 0.46
C ILE A 169 5.21 -1.56 1.26
N ARG A 170 5.31 -1.62 2.60
CA ARG A 170 4.20 -1.33 3.50
C ARG A 170 3.61 0.06 3.27
N GLY A 171 4.46 1.07 3.15
CA GLY A 171 4.06 2.46 2.93
C GLY A 171 3.32 2.67 1.62
N ILE A 172 3.73 1.99 0.55
CA ILE A 172 3.06 2.01 -0.76
C ILE A 172 1.66 1.41 -0.63
N PHE A 173 1.54 0.23 -0.02
CA PHE A 173 0.24 -0.41 0.17
C PHE A 173 -0.72 0.43 1.01
N LEU A 174 -0.27 1.00 2.14
CA LEU A 174 -1.09 1.89 2.96
C LEU A 174 -1.55 3.13 2.19
N ALA A 175 -0.68 3.70 1.35
CA ALA A 175 -1.06 4.83 0.50
C ALA A 175 -2.10 4.44 -0.56
N GLN A 176 -2.05 3.21 -1.09
CA GLN A 176 -3.08 2.68 -2.01
C GLN A 176 -4.42 2.52 -1.28
N LEU A 177 -4.43 1.95 -0.07
CA LEU A 177 -5.65 1.83 0.75
C LEU A 177 -6.28 3.18 1.05
N GLU A 178 -5.49 4.17 1.46
CA GLU A 178 -5.96 5.53 1.73
C GLU A 178 -6.54 6.18 0.46
N GLY A 179 -5.88 6.00 -0.69
CA GLY A 179 -6.38 6.46 -1.98
C GLY A 179 -7.73 5.83 -2.34
N LEU A 180 -7.87 4.52 -2.13
CA LEU A 180 -9.11 3.78 -2.34
C LEU A 180 -10.22 4.28 -1.41
N GLN A 181 -9.97 4.41 -0.11
CA GLN A 181 -10.94 4.92 0.85
C GLN A 181 -11.40 6.35 0.52
N LYS A 182 -10.46 7.22 0.14
CA LYS A 182 -10.76 8.59 -0.31
C LYS A 182 -11.65 8.58 -1.56
N ALA A 183 -11.36 7.71 -2.52
CA ALA A 183 -12.16 7.57 -3.73
C ALA A 183 -13.58 7.02 -3.47
N LEU A 184 -13.72 6.19 -2.44
CA LEU A 184 -15.00 5.65 -1.96
C LEU A 184 -15.77 6.62 -1.04
N ASN A 185 -15.20 7.80 -0.72
CA ASN A 185 -15.72 8.76 0.25
C ASN A 185 -15.91 8.18 1.67
N LEU A 186 -15.11 7.16 2.02
CA LEU A 186 -15.11 6.59 3.36
C LEU A 186 -14.32 7.53 4.28
N SER A 187 -15.02 8.27 5.12
CA SER A 187 -14.36 9.06 6.16
C SER A 187 -13.87 8.11 7.28
N ALA A 188 -12.75 8.45 7.90
CA ALA A 188 -12.17 7.67 8.99
C ALA A 188 -13.05 7.59 10.26
N ALA A 189 -14.28 8.10 10.21
CA ALA A 189 -15.21 8.23 11.34
C ALA A 189 -16.11 7.01 11.58
N ASP A 190 -16.26 6.11 10.59
CA ASP A 190 -17.26 5.05 10.71
C ASP A 190 -16.76 3.73 11.33
N ASN A 191 -15.49 3.66 11.73
CA ASN A 191 -14.91 2.45 12.32
C ASN A 191 -14.98 2.38 13.86
N ASP A 192 -15.55 3.38 14.53
CA ASP A 192 -15.60 3.44 16.01
C ASP A 192 -16.93 2.94 16.62
N THR A 193 -17.82 2.30 15.83
CA THR A 193 -19.17 1.91 16.31
C THR A 193 -19.34 0.42 16.67
N ASP A 194 -18.26 -0.34 16.87
CA ASP A 194 -18.37 -1.72 17.40
C ASP A 194 -17.66 -1.84 18.75
N GLY A 195 -18.27 -1.35 19.82
CA GLY A 195 -17.68 -1.53 21.15
C GLY A 195 -18.43 -1.01 22.36
N ASP A 196 -19.73 -0.72 22.30
CA ASP A 196 -20.50 -0.49 23.51
C ASP A 196 -21.92 -1.07 23.34
N GLU A 197 -22.09 -2.34 23.65
CA GLU A 197 -23.35 -2.88 24.12
C GLU A 197 -23.24 -3.23 25.63
N PRO A 198 -24.17 -2.79 26.43
CA PRO A 198 -24.19 -2.98 27.88
C PRO A 198 -24.48 -4.41 28.35
#